data_f208e3e7f37b4ad1f70076c269f8145d
#
_entry.id   f208e3e7f37b4ad1f70076c269f8145d
#
_cell.length_a   1.000
_cell.length_b   1.000
_cell.length_c   1.000
_cell.angle_alpha   90.00
_cell.angle_beta   90.00
_cell.angle_gamma   90.00
#
_symmetry.space_group_name_H-M   'P 1'
#
loop_
_entity.id
_entity.type
_entity.pdbx_description
1 polymer ?
#
loop_
_entity_poly.entity_id
_entity_poly.type
_entity_poly.pdbx_seq_one_letter_code
_entity_poly.pdbx_strand_id
1 'polypeptide(L)'
;MTIRPAERHDIPAIVRLLKLSLGEELIPKSEDYWRWKHIDNPFGVSPVLLAFENETLIGVRAFMRWKWQMGQNVYETVRAVDTATHPDHQGKGIFKKLTLMLLEQCKKEGVNFVFNTPNQSSKPGYLKMGWQVAGKLPVSIKFEKPASIILHAAGLKTNSQTRIDVSNSLTYFLDHPNLDGLIAKDRANQTFISTQPSVEFLRWRYKQVKVVEYFAAGFETNNLLRALVLYRIKPGKVGKELRVTDIFMESATYRREATTLITDSVKLHNAEYMTVSTNHQWIFSGILSLNALKIGPVVTIRDVMNGPMEKLQNFREWSPSLGDLELF
;
A
#
# COMPACT_ATOMS: atom_id res chain seq x y z
N MET A 1 13.70 -23.01 -22.05
CA MET A 1 13.15 -21.84 -21.32
C MET A 1 14.05 -20.65 -21.52
N THR A 2 13.55 -19.57 -22.13
CA THR A 2 14.23 -18.28 -22.35
C THR A 2 13.73 -17.26 -21.35
N ILE A 3 14.64 -16.43 -20.83
CA ILE A 3 14.27 -15.35 -19.88
C ILE A 3 14.74 -14.01 -20.46
N ARG A 4 13.85 -13.01 -20.48
CA ARG A 4 14.18 -11.66 -20.93
C ARG A 4 13.43 -10.60 -20.15
N PRO A 5 13.85 -9.34 -20.18
CA PRO A 5 13.05 -8.22 -19.70
C PRO A 5 11.72 -8.11 -20.43
N ALA A 6 10.71 -7.59 -19.74
CA ALA A 6 9.41 -7.29 -20.34
C ALA A 6 9.49 -6.02 -21.19
N GLU A 7 8.77 -6.03 -22.30
CA GLU A 7 8.57 -4.87 -23.16
C GLU A 7 7.09 -4.45 -23.15
N ARG A 8 6.78 -3.26 -23.68
CA ARG A 8 5.40 -2.74 -23.65
C ARG A 8 4.39 -3.64 -24.36
N HIS A 9 4.81 -4.31 -25.43
CA HIS A 9 3.94 -5.22 -26.19
C HIS A 9 3.61 -6.52 -25.45
N ASP A 10 4.36 -6.87 -24.39
CA ASP A 10 4.09 -8.06 -23.58
C ASP A 10 2.91 -7.87 -22.60
N ILE A 11 2.49 -6.64 -22.32
CA ILE A 11 1.49 -6.33 -21.30
C ILE A 11 0.22 -7.19 -21.42
N PRO A 12 -0.39 -7.37 -22.62
CA PRO A 12 -1.56 -8.22 -22.75
C PRO A 12 -1.31 -9.69 -22.34
N ALA A 13 -0.13 -10.24 -22.68
CA ALA A 13 0.25 -11.60 -22.29
C ALA A 13 0.50 -11.73 -20.79
N ILE A 14 1.14 -10.74 -20.19
CA ILE A 14 1.38 -10.67 -18.75
C ILE A 14 0.05 -10.66 -17.99
N VAL A 15 -0.89 -9.80 -18.40
CA VAL A 15 -2.21 -9.68 -17.76
C VAL A 15 -2.99 -10.99 -17.88
N ARG A 16 -2.95 -11.66 -19.04
CA ARG A 16 -3.57 -13.00 -19.20
C ARG A 16 -2.96 -14.02 -18.24
N LEU A 17 -1.63 -14.06 -18.10
CA LEU A 17 -0.96 -15.00 -17.18
C LEU A 17 -1.30 -14.70 -15.72
N LEU A 18 -1.37 -13.41 -15.33
CA LEU A 18 -1.77 -13.00 -13.98
C LEU A 18 -3.22 -13.41 -13.66
N LYS A 19 -4.16 -13.24 -14.60
CA LYS A 19 -5.55 -13.70 -14.46
C LYS A 19 -5.62 -15.21 -14.26
N LEU A 20 -4.93 -15.94 -15.12
CA LEU A 20 -4.91 -17.41 -15.08
C LEU A 20 -4.35 -17.97 -13.76
N SER A 21 -3.30 -17.32 -13.23
CA SER A 21 -2.56 -17.85 -12.07
C SER A 21 -3.05 -17.34 -10.73
N LEU A 22 -3.60 -16.12 -10.66
CA LEU A 22 -3.96 -15.43 -9.40
C LEU A 22 -5.46 -15.16 -9.28
N GLY A 23 -6.23 -15.32 -10.36
CA GLY A 23 -7.64 -14.93 -10.40
C GLY A 23 -7.86 -13.42 -10.33
N GLU A 24 -9.12 -13.01 -10.30
CA GLU A 24 -9.57 -11.61 -10.29
C GLU A 24 -10.49 -11.25 -9.12
N GLU A 25 -10.69 -12.17 -8.17
CA GLU A 25 -11.66 -12.02 -7.08
C GLU A 25 -11.38 -10.82 -6.16
N LEU A 26 -10.10 -10.54 -5.88
CA LEU A 26 -9.70 -9.48 -4.95
C LEU A 26 -9.51 -8.13 -5.66
N ILE A 27 -8.81 -8.13 -6.78
CA ILE A 27 -8.49 -6.93 -7.56
C ILE A 27 -8.50 -7.32 -9.03
N PRO A 28 -9.32 -6.67 -9.87
CA PRO A 28 -9.32 -6.91 -11.31
C PRO A 28 -7.94 -6.71 -11.93
N LYS A 29 -7.51 -7.66 -12.77
CA LYS A 29 -6.26 -7.57 -13.52
C LYS A 29 -6.55 -6.96 -14.88
N SER A 30 -6.04 -5.75 -15.14
CA SER A 30 -6.19 -5.06 -16.43
C SER A 30 -4.86 -4.47 -16.88
N GLU A 31 -4.75 -4.16 -18.16
CA GLU A 31 -3.59 -3.47 -18.71
C GLU A 31 -3.43 -2.08 -18.11
N ASP A 32 -4.53 -1.35 -17.89
CA ASP A 32 -4.52 -0.04 -17.24
C ASP A 32 -3.98 -0.13 -15.82
N TYR A 33 -4.41 -1.16 -15.04
CA TYR A 33 -3.90 -1.36 -13.69
C TYR A 33 -2.42 -1.75 -13.67
N TRP A 34 -1.99 -2.56 -14.66
CA TRP A 34 -0.58 -2.88 -14.85
C TRP A 34 0.23 -1.63 -15.20
N ARG A 35 -0.23 -0.81 -16.16
CA ARG A 35 0.44 0.43 -16.57
C ARG A 35 0.57 1.40 -15.41
N TRP A 36 -0.53 1.67 -14.70
CA TRP A 36 -0.52 2.50 -13.50
C TRP A 36 0.55 2.05 -12.51
N LYS A 37 0.63 0.76 -12.22
CA LYS A 37 1.54 0.21 -11.21
C LYS A 37 3.01 0.19 -11.65
N HIS A 38 3.27 -0.19 -12.89
CA HIS A 38 4.61 -0.56 -13.35
C HIS A 38 5.24 0.40 -14.35
N ILE A 39 4.46 1.24 -15.02
CA ILE A 39 4.93 2.20 -16.02
C ILE A 39 4.79 3.63 -15.51
N ASP A 40 3.61 3.99 -15.00
CA ASP A 40 3.27 5.36 -14.60
C ASP A 40 3.62 5.67 -13.14
N ASN A 41 4.34 4.78 -12.48
CA ASN A 41 4.79 4.94 -11.10
C ASN A 41 5.80 6.07 -10.99
N PRO A 42 5.57 7.10 -10.13
CA PRO A 42 6.47 8.26 -9.99
C PRO A 42 7.85 7.91 -9.45
N PHE A 43 8.00 6.73 -8.82
CA PHE A 43 9.32 6.24 -8.40
C PHE A 43 10.09 5.55 -9.52
N GLY A 44 9.53 5.44 -10.72
CA GLY A 44 10.15 4.90 -11.91
C GLY A 44 9.54 3.59 -12.42
N VAL A 45 9.92 3.22 -13.63
CA VAL A 45 9.48 2.01 -14.31
C VAL A 45 9.97 0.77 -13.56
N SER A 46 9.08 -0.17 -13.32
CA SER A 46 9.38 -1.42 -12.62
C SER A 46 10.27 -2.33 -13.46
N PRO A 47 11.37 -2.88 -12.92
CA PRO A 47 12.06 -3.98 -13.55
C PRO A 47 11.16 -5.24 -13.54
N VAL A 48 11.02 -5.87 -14.71
CA VAL A 48 10.18 -7.04 -14.92
C VAL A 48 10.90 -8.06 -15.77
N LEU A 49 10.90 -9.33 -15.33
CA LEU A 49 11.41 -10.46 -16.11
C LEU A 49 10.29 -11.42 -16.50
N LEU A 50 10.39 -11.92 -17.72
CA LEU A 50 9.49 -12.90 -18.32
C LEU A 50 10.24 -14.20 -18.64
N ALA A 51 9.58 -15.33 -18.41
CA ALA A 51 10.08 -16.65 -18.81
C ALA A 51 9.16 -17.22 -19.89
N PHE A 52 9.76 -17.70 -20.96
CA PHE A 52 9.07 -18.32 -22.11
C PHE A 52 9.52 -19.75 -22.32
N GLU A 53 8.62 -20.59 -22.76
CA GLU A 53 8.90 -21.91 -23.31
C GLU A 53 8.16 -22.03 -24.65
N ASN A 54 8.89 -22.21 -25.75
CA ASN A 54 8.32 -22.29 -27.10
C ASN A 54 7.32 -21.17 -27.39
N GLU A 55 7.73 -19.90 -27.21
CA GLU A 55 6.92 -18.69 -27.38
C GLU A 55 5.77 -18.49 -26.38
N THR A 56 5.46 -19.48 -25.54
CA THR A 56 4.45 -19.37 -24.51
C THR A 56 5.03 -18.67 -23.28
N LEU A 57 4.37 -17.62 -22.79
CA LEU A 57 4.72 -16.96 -21.53
C LEU A 57 4.34 -17.86 -20.36
N ILE A 58 5.33 -18.40 -19.65
CA ILE A 58 5.15 -19.35 -18.54
C ILE A 58 5.45 -18.74 -17.17
N GLY A 59 6.06 -17.56 -17.11
CA GLY A 59 6.38 -16.91 -15.86
C GLY A 59 6.57 -15.42 -15.98
N VAL A 60 6.10 -14.68 -14.98
CA VAL A 60 6.34 -13.25 -14.82
C VAL A 60 6.80 -12.93 -13.40
N ARG A 61 7.74 -12.01 -13.29
CA ARG A 61 8.20 -11.47 -12.02
C ARG A 61 8.39 -9.97 -12.14
N ALA A 62 7.66 -9.19 -11.35
CA ALA A 62 7.79 -7.74 -11.28
C ALA A 62 8.28 -7.28 -9.91
N PHE A 63 9.14 -6.28 -9.91
CA PHE A 63 9.57 -5.54 -8.74
C PHE A 63 9.17 -4.08 -8.92
N MET A 64 8.12 -3.62 -8.24
CA MET A 64 7.62 -2.26 -8.34
C MET A 64 8.57 -1.29 -7.66
N ARG A 65 8.99 -0.21 -8.31
CA ARG A 65 9.82 0.83 -7.72
C ARG A 65 9.13 1.48 -6.53
N TRP A 66 9.91 1.74 -5.49
CA TRP A 66 9.45 2.41 -4.29
C TRP A 66 10.58 3.20 -3.64
N LYS A 67 10.24 4.24 -2.88
CA LYS A 67 11.21 4.98 -2.09
C LYS A 67 10.79 5.03 -0.64
N TRP A 68 11.69 4.62 0.23
CA TRP A 68 11.57 4.82 1.67
C TRP A 68 12.51 5.94 2.11
N GLN A 69 12.14 6.67 3.16
CA GLN A 69 12.93 7.75 3.72
C GLN A 69 13.01 7.63 5.24
N MET A 70 14.16 7.97 5.81
CA MET A 70 14.39 8.13 7.25
C MET A 70 15.24 9.37 7.47
N GLY A 71 14.66 10.44 7.99
CA GLY A 71 15.31 11.75 8.04
C GLY A 71 15.69 12.24 6.65
N GLN A 72 16.94 12.54 6.42
CA GLN A 72 17.47 12.95 5.10
C GLN A 72 17.89 11.77 4.22
N ASN A 73 17.91 10.55 4.74
CA ASN A 73 18.34 9.39 3.98
C ASN A 73 17.18 8.82 3.17
N VAL A 74 17.34 8.76 1.86
CA VAL A 74 16.41 8.14 0.93
C VAL A 74 16.96 6.78 0.50
N TYR A 75 16.11 5.75 0.57
CA TYR A 75 16.42 4.41 0.13
C TYR A 75 15.70 4.13 -1.19
N GLU A 76 16.46 3.91 -2.25
CA GLU A 76 15.94 3.40 -3.53
C GLU A 76 15.61 1.92 -3.35
N THR A 77 14.34 1.58 -3.46
CA THR A 77 13.88 0.24 -3.15
C THR A 77 12.93 -0.29 -4.20
N VAL A 78 12.62 -1.56 -4.10
CA VAL A 78 11.57 -2.17 -4.90
C VAL A 78 10.66 -3.02 -4.02
N ARG A 79 9.39 -3.07 -4.39
CA ARG A 79 8.41 -3.96 -3.79
C ARG A 79 8.21 -5.18 -4.67
N ALA A 80 8.41 -6.37 -4.11
CA ALA A 80 8.16 -7.62 -4.81
C ALA A 80 6.65 -7.87 -4.94
N VAL A 81 6.11 -7.68 -6.14
CA VAL A 81 4.67 -7.81 -6.47
C VAL A 81 4.50 -8.59 -7.78
N ASP A 82 3.26 -8.86 -8.17
CA ASP A 82 2.87 -9.40 -9.47
C ASP A 82 3.80 -10.52 -9.98
N THR A 83 3.69 -11.63 -9.26
CA THR A 83 4.38 -12.87 -9.60
C THR A 83 3.36 -13.91 -10.04
N ALA A 84 3.58 -14.50 -11.19
CA ALA A 84 2.79 -15.63 -11.67
C ALA A 84 3.67 -16.66 -12.39
N THR A 85 3.31 -17.92 -12.20
CA THR A 85 3.82 -19.05 -12.99
C THR A 85 2.62 -19.79 -13.55
N HIS A 86 2.64 -20.06 -14.85
CA HIS A 86 1.58 -20.81 -15.53
C HIS A 86 1.28 -22.11 -14.76
N PRO A 87 0.01 -22.47 -14.54
CA PRO A 87 -0.35 -23.66 -13.74
C PRO A 87 0.42 -24.94 -14.13
N ASP A 88 0.54 -25.25 -15.42
CA ASP A 88 1.22 -26.44 -15.93
C ASP A 88 2.76 -26.38 -15.78
N HIS A 89 3.30 -25.25 -15.36
CA HIS A 89 4.75 -25.03 -15.20
C HIS A 89 5.15 -24.74 -13.74
N GLN A 90 4.21 -24.86 -12.80
CA GLN A 90 4.51 -24.75 -11.36
C GLN A 90 5.41 -25.91 -10.89
N GLY A 91 6.11 -25.70 -9.77
CA GLY A 91 7.06 -26.71 -9.24
C GLY A 91 8.40 -26.79 -9.96
N LYS A 92 8.57 -26.16 -11.14
CA LYS A 92 9.81 -26.20 -11.95
C LYS A 92 10.85 -25.13 -11.55
N GLY A 93 10.68 -24.43 -10.44
CA GLY A 93 11.64 -23.44 -9.92
C GLY A 93 11.65 -22.09 -10.65
N ILE A 94 10.70 -21.82 -11.56
CA ILE A 94 10.62 -20.59 -12.37
C ILE A 94 10.56 -19.35 -11.48
N PHE A 95 9.69 -19.35 -10.47
CA PHE A 95 9.57 -18.29 -9.48
C PHE A 95 10.91 -17.92 -8.83
N LYS A 96 11.65 -18.94 -8.35
CA LYS A 96 12.94 -18.73 -7.71
C LYS A 96 13.96 -18.15 -8.70
N LYS A 97 14.02 -18.71 -9.90
CA LYS A 97 14.99 -18.30 -10.94
C LYS A 97 14.76 -16.84 -11.34
N LEU A 98 13.53 -16.46 -11.69
CA LEU A 98 13.18 -15.07 -12.05
C LEU A 98 13.48 -14.11 -10.90
N THR A 99 13.13 -14.48 -9.65
CA THR A 99 13.37 -13.65 -8.48
C THR A 99 14.86 -13.38 -8.27
N LEU A 100 15.70 -14.41 -8.32
CA LEU A 100 17.16 -14.25 -8.12
C LEU A 100 17.81 -13.44 -9.24
N MET A 101 17.41 -13.66 -10.50
CA MET A 101 17.92 -12.87 -11.62
C MET A 101 17.51 -11.40 -11.50
N LEU A 102 16.28 -11.12 -11.08
CA LEU A 102 15.81 -9.75 -10.91
C LEU A 102 16.50 -9.04 -9.73
N LEU A 103 16.87 -9.77 -8.68
CA LEU A 103 17.69 -9.24 -7.58
C LEU A 103 19.08 -8.81 -8.06
N GLU A 104 19.73 -9.60 -8.89
CA GLU A 104 21.05 -9.25 -9.47
C GLU A 104 20.93 -8.02 -10.37
N GLN A 105 19.84 -7.87 -11.12
CA GLN A 105 19.58 -6.66 -11.89
C GLN A 105 19.41 -5.46 -10.95
N CYS A 106 18.57 -5.55 -9.91
CA CYS A 106 18.35 -4.50 -8.91
C CYS A 106 19.65 -4.09 -8.23
N LYS A 107 20.54 -5.04 -7.93
CA LYS A 107 21.86 -4.74 -7.37
C LYS A 107 22.70 -3.86 -8.29
N LYS A 108 22.72 -4.16 -9.58
CA LYS A 108 23.43 -3.35 -10.58
C LYS A 108 22.84 -1.94 -10.73
N GLU A 109 21.55 -1.79 -10.47
CA GLU A 109 20.82 -0.53 -10.53
C GLU A 109 20.86 0.28 -9.21
N GLY A 110 21.62 -0.19 -8.20
CA GLY A 110 21.79 0.51 -6.92
C GLY A 110 20.58 0.45 -5.97
N VAL A 111 19.69 -0.54 -6.15
CA VAL A 111 18.56 -0.76 -5.24
C VAL A 111 19.07 -1.21 -3.87
N ASN A 112 18.70 -0.50 -2.81
CA ASN A 112 19.16 -0.77 -1.45
C ASN A 112 18.57 -2.09 -0.91
N PHE A 113 17.26 -2.25 -0.97
CA PHE A 113 16.59 -3.47 -0.51
C PHE A 113 15.27 -3.72 -1.25
N VAL A 114 14.81 -4.97 -1.18
CA VAL A 114 13.48 -5.39 -1.64
C VAL A 114 12.60 -5.64 -0.43
N PHE A 115 11.37 -5.14 -0.47
CA PHE A 115 10.36 -5.45 0.54
C PHE A 115 9.11 -6.05 -0.09
N ASN A 116 8.30 -6.74 0.71
CA ASN A 116 6.96 -7.18 0.30
C ASN A 116 6.09 -7.55 1.50
N THR A 117 4.82 -7.78 1.21
CA THR A 117 3.82 -8.26 2.17
C THR A 117 3.29 -9.61 1.70
N PRO A 118 4.08 -10.70 1.88
CA PRO A 118 3.73 -12.00 1.33
C PRO A 118 2.53 -12.60 2.07
N ASN A 119 1.70 -13.32 1.34
CA ASN A 119 0.68 -14.18 1.93
C ASN A 119 1.28 -15.46 2.52
N GLN A 120 0.45 -16.28 3.16
CA GLN A 120 0.90 -17.53 3.80
C GLN A 120 1.53 -18.52 2.81
N SER A 121 1.05 -18.55 1.58
CA SER A 121 1.55 -19.50 0.54
C SER A 121 2.91 -19.07 -0.02
N SER A 122 3.13 -17.78 -0.23
CA SER A 122 4.36 -17.25 -0.82
C SER A 122 5.49 -16.99 0.18
N LYS A 123 5.16 -16.71 1.45
CA LYS A 123 6.13 -16.38 2.50
C LYS A 123 7.24 -17.42 2.66
N PRO A 124 6.99 -18.74 2.73
CA PRO A 124 8.06 -19.74 2.84
C PRO A 124 9.06 -19.69 1.70
N GLY A 125 8.58 -19.42 0.48
CA GLY A 125 9.43 -19.27 -0.70
C GLY A 125 10.38 -18.07 -0.58
N TYR A 126 9.87 -16.93 -0.12
CA TYR A 126 10.70 -15.74 0.10
C TYR A 126 11.76 -15.97 1.18
N LEU A 127 11.40 -16.56 2.32
CA LEU A 127 12.35 -16.85 3.40
C LEU A 127 13.47 -17.78 2.93
N LYS A 128 13.17 -18.81 2.13
CA LYS A 128 14.18 -19.69 1.52
C LYS A 128 15.10 -18.97 0.54
N MET A 129 14.70 -17.83 0.01
CA MET A 129 15.52 -16.98 -0.87
C MET A 129 16.23 -15.85 -0.12
N GLY A 130 16.25 -15.86 1.22
CA GLY A 130 17.00 -14.92 2.06
C GLY A 130 16.23 -13.66 2.46
N TRP A 131 14.91 -13.62 2.29
CA TRP A 131 14.07 -12.60 2.94
C TRP A 131 14.00 -12.84 4.44
N GLN A 132 13.90 -11.76 5.18
CA GLN A 132 13.72 -11.78 6.63
C GLN A 132 12.42 -11.05 6.99
N VAL A 133 11.78 -11.47 8.07
CA VAL A 133 10.59 -10.78 8.59
C VAL A 133 11.05 -9.54 9.34
N ALA A 134 10.71 -8.36 8.83
CA ALA A 134 10.92 -7.10 9.54
C ALA A 134 9.88 -6.93 10.67
N GLY A 135 8.60 -7.19 10.38
CA GLY A 135 7.56 -7.12 11.40
C GLY A 135 6.16 -7.30 10.84
N LYS A 136 5.19 -6.99 11.65
CA LYS A 136 3.76 -7.00 11.29
C LYS A 136 3.18 -5.63 11.61
N LEU A 137 2.50 -5.01 10.64
CA LEU A 137 1.93 -3.68 10.80
C LEU A 137 0.93 -3.68 11.96
N PRO A 138 1.14 -2.87 12.98
CA PRO A 138 0.14 -2.68 14.02
C PRO A 138 -1.00 -1.80 13.49
N VAL A 139 -2.23 -2.17 13.81
CA VAL A 139 -3.45 -1.45 13.40
C VAL A 139 -4.27 -1.15 14.64
N SER A 140 -4.76 0.07 14.75
CA SER A 140 -5.77 0.45 15.73
C SER A 140 -7.15 0.44 15.08
N ILE A 141 -8.15 -0.03 15.84
CA ILE A 141 -9.55 -0.11 15.44
C ILE A 141 -10.37 0.67 16.46
N LYS A 142 -11.30 1.49 15.98
CA LYS A 142 -12.34 2.08 16.81
C LYS A 142 -13.70 1.72 16.25
N PHE A 143 -14.55 1.19 17.10
CA PHE A 143 -15.92 0.82 16.74
C PHE A 143 -16.84 2.01 17.03
N GLU A 144 -17.59 2.45 16.01
CA GLU A 144 -18.53 3.57 16.12
C GLU A 144 -19.98 3.09 16.29
N LYS A 145 -20.32 1.91 15.74
CA LYS A 145 -21.67 1.33 15.78
C LYS A 145 -21.64 -0.13 16.21
N PRO A 146 -21.35 -0.43 17.48
CA PRO A 146 -21.19 -1.81 17.95
C PRO A 146 -22.46 -2.66 17.80
N ALA A 147 -23.66 -2.07 18.00
CA ALA A 147 -24.92 -2.76 17.79
C ALA A 147 -25.12 -3.21 16.32
N SER A 148 -24.78 -2.34 15.36
CA SER A 148 -24.83 -2.67 13.92
C SER A 148 -23.87 -3.79 13.58
N ILE A 149 -22.67 -3.81 14.18
CA ILE A 149 -21.66 -4.86 13.97
C ILE A 149 -22.20 -6.22 14.44
N ILE A 150 -22.86 -6.26 15.59
CA ILE A 150 -23.47 -7.50 16.12
C ILE A 150 -24.57 -7.99 15.17
N LEU A 151 -25.42 -7.12 14.66
CA LEU A 151 -26.46 -7.48 13.70
C LEU A 151 -25.88 -8.00 12.39
N HIS A 152 -24.84 -7.37 11.85
CA HIS A 152 -24.14 -7.84 10.66
C HIS A 152 -23.49 -9.23 10.87
N ALA A 153 -22.85 -9.43 12.02
CA ALA A 153 -22.24 -10.72 12.37
C ALA A 153 -23.30 -11.84 12.50
N ALA A 154 -24.54 -11.48 12.91
CA ALA A 154 -25.68 -12.39 12.94
C ALA A 154 -26.37 -12.58 11.58
N GLY A 155 -25.84 -12.02 10.49
CA GLY A 155 -26.41 -12.11 9.15
C GLY A 155 -27.61 -11.21 8.86
N LEU A 156 -27.95 -10.31 9.80
CA LEU A 156 -29.03 -9.33 9.66
C LEU A 156 -28.50 -8.08 8.95
N LYS A 157 -28.99 -7.86 7.72
CA LYS A 157 -28.57 -6.67 6.93
C LYS A 157 -29.20 -5.40 7.50
N THR A 158 -28.36 -4.44 7.90
CA THR A 158 -28.83 -3.08 8.16
C THR A 158 -28.72 -2.29 6.85
N ASN A 159 -29.84 -1.97 6.23
CA ASN A 159 -29.89 -1.12 5.04
C ASN A 159 -29.68 0.34 5.45
N SER A 160 -28.52 0.90 5.14
CA SER A 160 -28.33 2.34 5.17
C SER A 160 -27.47 2.74 3.97
N GLN A 161 -28.16 3.02 2.87
CA GLN A 161 -27.55 3.68 1.71
C GLN A 161 -27.74 5.20 1.89
N THR A 162 -26.75 5.85 2.46
CA THR A 162 -26.62 7.29 2.31
C THR A 162 -25.50 7.52 1.30
N ARG A 163 -25.87 7.85 0.08
CA ARG A 163 -24.91 8.24 -0.96
C ARG A 163 -24.67 9.74 -0.75
N ILE A 164 -23.54 10.08 -0.16
CA ILE A 164 -23.11 11.47 -0.06
C ILE A 164 -22.07 11.69 -1.15
N ASP A 165 -22.32 12.67 -2.00
CA ASP A 165 -21.37 13.04 -3.05
C ASP A 165 -20.18 13.80 -2.45
N VAL A 166 -19.09 13.11 -2.19
CA VAL A 166 -17.79 13.67 -1.80
C VAL A 166 -16.75 13.52 -2.91
N SER A 167 -17.21 13.24 -4.13
CA SER A 167 -16.36 12.91 -5.28
C SER A 167 -15.32 13.98 -5.61
N ASN A 168 -15.57 15.24 -5.26
CA ASN A 168 -14.66 16.35 -5.52
C ASN A 168 -13.62 16.61 -4.41
N SER A 169 -13.79 16.03 -3.21
CA SER A 169 -12.91 16.34 -2.08
C SER A 169 -11.47 15.87 -2.31
N LEU A 170 -11.28 14.66 -2.87
CA LEU A 170 -9.95 14.12 -3.16
C LEU A 170 -9.20 14.99 -4.17
N THR A 171 -9.85 15.37 -5.28
CA THR A 171 -9.26 16.22 -6.31
C THR A 171 -8.92 17.59 -5.75
N TYR A 172 -9.81 18.21 -4.99
CA TYR A 172 -9.59 19.51 -4.37
C TYR A 172 -8.33 19.52 -3.52
N PHE A 173 -8.19 18.56 -2.59
CA PHE A 173 -7.03 18.52 -1.68
C PHE A 173 -5.74 18.07 -2.35
N LEU A 174 -5.79 17.15 -3.32
CA LEU A 174 -4.58 16.73 -4.05
C LEU A 174 -4.10 17.77 -5.07
N ASP A 175 -4.94 18.72 -5.45
CA ASP A 175 -4.58 19.86 -6.30
C ASP A 175 -4.41 21.16 -5.49
N HIS A 176 -4.45 21.09 -4.15
CA HIS A 176 -4.31 22.26 -3.28
C HIS A 176 -2.92 22.90 -3.43
N PRO A 177 -2.83 24.25 -3.62
CA PRO A 177 -1.55 24.93 -3.90
C PRO A 177 -0.48 24.76 -2.82
N ASN A 178 -0.90 24.54 -1.57
CA ASN A 178 0.01 24.40 -0.43
C ASN A 178 0.23 22.92 -0.02
N LEU A 179 -0.19 21.95 -0.82
CA LEU A 179 -0.04 20.52 -0.45
C LEU A 179 1.43 20.12 -0.31
N ASP A 180 2.30 20.59 -1.21
CA ASP A 180 3.74 20.32 -1.12
C ASP A 180 4.35 20.88 0.19
N GLY A 181 3.95 22.10 0.58
CA GLY A 181 4.35 22.70 1.86
C GLY A 181 3.87 21.91 3.08
N LEU A 182 2.66 21.35 3.04
CA LEU A 182 2.16 20.47 4.10
C LEU A 182 3.00 19.19 4.19
N ILE A 183 3.26 18.53 3.07
CA ILE A 183 4.08 17.31 3.00
C ILE A 183 5.48 17.58 3.57
N ALA A 184 6.11 18.69 3.15
CA ALA A 184 7.46 19.06 3.61
C ALA A 184 7.50 19.24 5.14
N LYS A 185 6.52 19.95 5.71
CA LYS A 185 6.43 20.15 7.16
C LYS A 185 6.16 18.89 7.94
N ASP A 186 5.25 18.05 7.45
CA ASP A 186 4.96 16.74 8.07
C ASP A 186 6.21 15.86 8.12
N ARG A 187 7.06 15.92 7.10
CA ARG A 187 8.27 15.10 6.99
C ARG A 187 9.52 15.70 7.62
N ALA A 188 9.55 17.01 7.90
CA ALA A 188 10.73 17.70 8.42
C ALA A 188 11.32 17.08 9.70
N ASN A 189 10.47 16.52 10.55
CA ASN A 189 10.86 15.90 11.84
C ASN A 189 10.67 14.38 11.86
N GLN A 190 10.49 13.74 10.69
CA GLN A 190 10.25 12.30 10.62
C GLN A 190 11.55 11.52 10.84
N THR A 191 11.61 10.79 11.94
CA THR A 191 12.78 9.95 12.32
C THR A 191 12.60 8.48 11.96
N PHE A 192 11.38 8.08 11.60
CA PHE A 192 11.04 6.70 11.24
C PHE A 192 11.16 6.47 9.74
N ILE A 193 11.33 5.21 9.35
CA ILE A 193 11.31 4.79 7.96
C ILE A 193 9.85 4.85 7.46
N SER A 194 9.57 5.75 6.55
CA SER A 194 8.26 5.93 5.92
C SER A 194 8.41 6.10 4.41
N THR A 195 7.35 5.91 3.65
CA THR A 195 7.38 6.22 2.21
C THR A 195 7.75 7.68 2.01
N GLN A 196 8.61 7.96 1.03
CA GLN A 196 8.92 9.32 0.60
C GLN A 196 7.71 9.89 -0.18
N PRO A 197 6.89 10.75 0.41
CA PRO A 197 5.74 11.30 -0.29
C PRO A 197 6.14 12.48 -1.16
N SER A 198 5.39 12.67 -2.25
CA SER A 198 5.36 13.89 -3.04
C SER A 198 3.93 14.13 -3.53
N VAL A 199 3.63 15.31 -4.02
CA VAL A 199 2.32 15.59 -4.63
C VAL A 199 2.04 14.63 -5.79
N GLU A 200 3.06 14.36 -6.61
CA GLU A 200 2.96 13.42 -7.73
C GLU A 200 2.65 11.99 -7.24
N PHE A 201 3.35 11.53 -6.18
CA PHE A 201 3.08 10.23 -5.56
C PHE A 201 1.66 10.15 -5.03
N LEU A 202 1.15 11.16 -4.33
CA LEU A 202 -0.21 11.16 -3.79
C LEU A 202 -1.27 11.16 -4.91
N ARG A 203 -1.04 11.92 -6.00
CA ARG A 203 -1.93 11.89 -7.17
C ARG A 203 -1.92 10.52 -7.84
N TRP A 204 -0.76 9.94 -8.08
CA TRP A 204 -0.64 8.59 -8.62
C TRP A 204 -1.34 7.57 -7.73
N ARG A 205 -1.03 7.59 -6.43
CA ARG A 205 -1.48 6.59 -5.48
C ARG A 205 -2.98 6.63 -5.21
N TYR A 206 -3.58 7.81 -5.16
CA TYR A 206 -4.94 8.01 -4.69
C TYR A 206 -5.93 8.48 -5.75
N LYS A 207 -5.50 9.32 -6.71
CA LYS A 207 -6.37 9.89 -7.74
C LYS A 207 -6.37 9.07 -9.04
N GLN A 208 -5.21 8.53 -9.45
CA GLN A 208 -5.08 7.84 -10.73
C GLN A 208 -5.40 6.36 -10.68
N VAL A 209 -5.43 5.74 -9.49
CA VAL A 209 -5.81 4.34 -9.33
C VAL A 209 -7.29 4.15 -9.64
N LYS A 210 -7.61 3.22 -10.57
CA LYS A 210 -9.00 3.01 -11.03
C LYS A 210 -9.72 1.86 -10.35
N VAL A 211 -9.01 1.00 -9.61
CA VAL A 211 -9.58 -0.23 -9.02
C VAL A 211 -10.15 -0.04 -7.62
N VAL A 212 -9.92 1.13 -7.01
CA VAL A 212 -10.39 1.49 -5.68
C VAL A 212 -10.67 2.98 -5.63
N GLU A 213 -11.74 3.36 -4.98
CA GLU A 213 -12.08 4.76 -4.71
C GLU A 213 -11.48 5.22 -3.37
N TYR A 214 -10.84 6.38 -3.40
CA TYR A 214 -10.31 7.06 -2.23
C TYR A 214 -10.98 8.41 -2.03
N PHE A 215 -10.98 8.86 -0.78
CA PHE A 215 -11.55 10.12 -0.33
C PHE A 215 -10.49 10.91 0.44
N ALA A 216 -10.73 12.21 0.56
CA ALA A 216 -9.91 13.09 1.35
C ALA A 216 -10.77 13.99 2.25
N ALA A 217 -10.24 14.32 3.43
CA ALA A 217 -10.76 15.37 4.29
C ALA A 217 -9.58 16.23 4.74
N GLY A 218 -9.73 17.55 4.69
CA GLY A 218 -8.68 18.49 5.03
C GLY A 218 -9.15 19.58 5.99
N PHE A 219 -8.22 20.09 6.78
CA PHE A 219 -8.41 21.24 7.64
C PHE A 219 -7.55 22.41 7.15
N GLU A 220 -8.21 23.53 6.87
CA GLU A 220 -7.59 24.73 6.33
C GLU A 220 -7.77 25.92 7.25
N THR A 221 -6.73 26.74 7.38
CA THR A 221 -6.79 28.05 8.02
C THR A 221 -5.96 29.03 7.21
N ASN A 222 -6.50 30.23 6.99
CA ASN A 222 -5.83 31.30 6.21
C ASN A 222 -5.38 30.80 4.82
N ASN A 223 -6.24 30.04 4.13
CA ASN A 223 -5.97 29.43 2.82
C ASN A 223 -4.76 28.46 2.80
N LEU A 224 -4.33 27.96 3.95
CA LEU A 224 -3.27 26.97 4.05
C LEU A 224 -3.84 25.66 4.60
N LEU A 225 -3.54 24.57 3.91
CA LEU A 225 -3.87 23.22 4.34
C LEU A 225 -2.96 22.84 5.51
N ARG A 226 -3.56 22.57 6.69
CA ARG A 226 -2.86 22.29 7.94
C ARG A 226 -2.87 20.82 8.32
N ALA A 227 -3.94 20.11 7.92
CA ALA A 227 -4.06 18.68 8.07
C ALA A 227 -4.81 18.09 6.88
N LEU A 228 -4.41 16.90 6.46
CA LEU A 228 -5.04 16.12 5.39
C LEU A 228 -5.13 14.67 5.82
N VAL A 229 -6.32 14.09 5.69
CA VAL A 229 -6.59 12.67 5.93
C VAL A 229 -7.03 12.05 4.60
N LEU A 230 -6.32 11.02 4.17
CA LEU A 230 -6.66 10.20 3.01
C LEU A 230 -7.24 8.87 3.51
N TYR A 231 -8.36 8.45 2.95
CA TYR A 231 -9.06 7.26 3.41
C TYR A 231 -9.86 6.60 2.28
N ARG A 232 -10.34 5.40 2.56
CA ARG A 232 -11.30 4.71 1.70
C ARG A 232 -12.37 4.01 2.53
N ILE A 233 -13.51 3.74 1.88
CA ILE A 233 -14.57 2.92 2.45
C ILE A 233 -14.44 1.50 1.92
N LYS A 234 -14.35 0.54 2.82
CA LYS A 234 -14.20 -0.87 2.47
C LYS A 234 -15.39 -1.67 3.03
N PRO A 235 -16.14 -2.39 2.18
CA PRO A 235 -17.12 -3.33 2.67
C PRO A 235 -16.40 -4.46 3.42
N GLY A 236 -16.91 -4.82 4.59
CA GLY A 236 -16.37 -5.88 5.43
C GLY A 236 -17.46 -6.85 5.88
N LYS A 237 -17.07 -7.98 6.45
CA LYS A 237 -18.01 -8.99 6.98
C LYS A 237 -18.87 -8.47 8.14
N VAL A 238 -18.37 -7.48 8.88
CA VAL A 238 -19.01 -6.89 10.07
C VAL A 238 -19.46 -5.45 9.84
N GLY A 239 -19.63 -5.04 8.59
CA GLY A 239 -20.06 -3.69 8.21
C GLY A 239 -19.01 -2.93 7.42
N LYS A 240 -19.25 -1.63 7.19
CA LYS A 240 -18.35 -0.74 6.46
C LYS A 240 -17.17 -0.31 7.33
N GLU A 241 -15.98 -0.47 6.81
CA GLU A 241 -14.74 0.03 7.38
C GLU A 241 -14.38 1.38 6.74
N LEU A 242 -14.18 2.43 7.54
CA LEU A 242 -13.40 3.58 7.10
C LEU A 242 -11.93 3.28 7.39
N ARG A 243 -11.17 3.06 6.33
CA ARG A 243 -9.73 2.80 6.42
C ARG A 243 -8.96 4.07 6.16
N VAL A 244 -8.33 4.61 7.19
CA VAL A 244 -7.39 5.71 7.04
C VAL A 244 -6.12 5.17 6.39
N THR A 245 -5.79 5.71 5.22
CA THR A 245 -4.63 5.27 4.44
C THR A 245 -3.41 6.14 4.70
N ASP A 246 -3.56 7.45 4.74
CA ASP A 246 -2.50 8.38 5.10
C ASP A 246 -3.02 9.58 5.87
N ILE A 247 -2.15 10.18 6.68
CA ILE A 247 -2.40 11.41 7.41
C ILE A 247 -1.18 12.30 7.26
N PHE A 248 -1.40 13.56 6.90
CA PHE A 248 -0.39 14.60 6.86
C PHE A 248 -0.81 15.74 7.77
N MET A 249 0.10 16.23 8.60
CA MET A 249 -0.14 17.36 9.51
C MET A 249 1.06 18.30 9.49
N GLU A 250 0.80 19.60 9.47
CA GLU A 250 1.86 20.60 9.58
C GLU A 250 2.64 20.46 10.90
N SER A 251 1.96 20.10 11.97
CA SER A 251 2.55 19.81 13.28
C SER A 251 1.59 18.96 14.13
N ALA A 252 2.09 18.43 15.24
CA ALA A 252 1.29 17.65 16.20
C ALA A 252 0.15 18.47 16.85
N THR A 253 0.16 19.81 16.77
CA THR A 253 -0.91 20.68 17.27
C THR A 253 -2.22 20.45 16.53
N TYR A 254 -2.18 20.01 15.26
CA TYR A 254 -3.37 19.73 14.44
C TYR A 254 -3.91 18.29 14.60
N ARG A 255 -3.45 17.55 15.60
CA ARG A 255 -3.92 16.18 15.86
C ARG A 255 -5.41 16.11 16.18
N ARG A 256 -5.93 17.12 16.91
CA ARG A 256 -7.37 17.21 17.24
C ARG A 256 -8.21 17.38 15.98
N GLU A 257 -7.80 18.29 15.11
CA GLU A 257 -8.46 18.57 13.84
C GLU A 257 -8.46 17.32 12.94
N ALA A 258 -7.32 16.67 12.79
CA ALA A 258 -7.22 15.43 12.02
C ALA A 258 -8.13 14.32 12.61
N THR A 259 -8.22 14.19 13.93
CA THR A 259 -9.14 13.24 14.59
C THR A 259 -10.60 13.61 14.31
N THR A 260 -10.94 14.88 14.31
CA THR A 260 -12.29 15.38 13.97
C THR A 260 -12.63 15.04 12.52
N LEU A 261 -11.70 15.28 11.56
CA LEU A 261 -11.88 14.94 10.15
C LEU A 261 -12.18 13.44 9.98
N ILE A 262 -11.46 12.56 10.67
CA ILE A 262 -11.71 11.11 10.62
C ILE A 262 -13.10 10.80 11.16
N THR A 263 -13.45 11.34 12.32
CA THR A 263 -14.75 11.08 12.99
C THR A 263 -15.93 11.56 12.14
N ASP A 264 -15.81 12.74 11.54
CA ASP A 264 -16.86 13.28 10.66
C ASP A 264 -16.96 12.49 9.35
N SER A 265 -15.84 12.02 8.81
CA SER A 265 -15.84 11.11 7.65
C SER A 265 -16.53 9.77 7.97
N VAL A 266 -16.36 9.23 9.19
CA VAL A 266 -17.07 8.01 9.62
C VAL A 266 -18.57 8.23 9.64
N LYS A 267 -19.05 9.36 10.19
CA LYS A 267 -20.47 9.72 10.21
C LYS A 267 -21.00 9.91 8.78
N LEU A 268 -20.25 10.66 7.96
CA LEU A 268 -20.60 10.97 6.57
C LEU A 268 -20.87 9.71 5.75
N HIS A 269 -19.98 8.73 5.84
CA HIS A 269 -20.08 7.47 5.10
C HIS A 269 -20.90 6.40 5.82
N ASN A 270 -21.42 6.70 7.02
CA ASN A 270 -22.14 5.75 7.85
C ASN A 270 -21.33 4.46 8.12
N ALA A 271 -20.02 4.60 8.37
CA ALA A 271 -19.16 3.46 8.64
C ALA A 271 -19.40 2.92 10.06
N GLU A 272 -19.26 1.60 10.22
CA GLU A 272 -19.44 0.93 11.51
C GLU A 272 -18.19 1.01 12.38
N TYR A 273 -17.03 1.02 11.74
CA TYR A 273 -15.74 1.11 12.43
C TYR A 273 -14.68 1.79 11.55
N MET A 274 -13.62 2.23 12.18
CA MET A 274 -12.46 2.79 11.49
C MET A 274 -11.18 2.07 11.87
N THR A 275 -10.21 2.08 10.94
CA THR A 275 -8.88 1.53 11.12
C THR A 275 -7.81 2.54 10.72
N VAL A 276 -6.69 2.52 11.43
CA VAL A 276 -5.50 3.30 11.12
C VAL A 276 -4.26 2.53 11.51
N SER A 277 -3.14 2.71 10.81
CA SER A 277 -1.86 2.18 11.28
C SER A 277 -1.39 2.95 12.51
N THR A 278 -0.88 2.24 13.51
CA THR A 278 -0.52 2.81 14.81
C THR A 278 0.89 3.39 14.89
N ASN A 279 1.70 3.22 13.86
CA ASN A 279 3.04 3.80 13.85
C ASN A 279 3.03 5.34 13.81
N HIS A 280 1.89 5.95 13.52
CA HIS A 280 1.65 7.40 13.67
C HIS A 280 1.28 7.83 15.10
N GLN A 281 1.44 6.98 16.09
CA GLN A 281 1.04 7.24 17.49
C GLN A 281 -0.45 7.60 17.64
N TRP A 282 -1.28 7.22 16.68
CA TRP A 282 -2.71 7.40 16.74
C TRP A 282 -3.31 6.35 17.66
N ILE A 283 -3.58 6.77 18.87
CA ILE A 283 -4.30 5.97 19.86
C ILE A 283 -5.72 6.50 19.91
N PHE A 284 -6.66 5.68 19.49
CA PHE A 284 -8.05 5.99 19.71
C PHE A 284 -8.37 5.93 21.21
N SER A 285 -9.06 6.93 21.71
CA SER A 285 -9.59 6.94 23.07
C SER A 285 -11.00 6.34 23.11
N GLY A 286 -11.34 5.72 24.24
CA GLY A 286 -12.67 5.19 24.52
C GLY A 286 -12.73 3.66 24.67
N ILE A 287 -13.81 3.19 25.28
CA ILE A 287 -14.03 1.78 25.67
C ILE A 287 -14.10 0.85 24.43
N LEU A 288 -14.51 1.37 23.27
CA LEU A 288 -14.67 0.62 22.03
C LEU A 288 -13.47 0.74 21.10
N SER A 289 -12.29 1.04 21.66
CA SER A 289 -11.04 1.18 20.91
C SER A 289 -10.07 0.05 21.22
N LEU A 290 -9.52 -0.56 20.18
CA LEU A 290 -8.47 -1.57 20.26
C LEU A 290 -7.23 -1.01 19.56
N ASN A 291 -6.15 -0.79 20.30
CA ASN A 291 -4.96 -0.14 19.79
C ASN A 291 -3.82 -1.13 19.58
N ALA A 292 -2.98 -0.84 18.59
CA ALA A 292 -1.74 -1.56 18.29
C ALA A 292 -1.90 -3.08 18.09
N LEU A 293 -3.02 -3.51 17.53
CA LEU A 293 -3.25 -4.91 17.20
C LEU A 293 -2.30 -5.37 16.08
N LYS A 294 -1.58 -6.45 16.29
CA LYS A 294 -0.72 -7.05 15.26
C LYS A 294 -1.54 -7.83 14.22
N ILE A 295 -2.48 -7.16 13.54
CA ILE A 295 -3.39 -7.76 12.56
C ILE A 295 -3.12 -7.32 11.12
N GLY A 296 -2.35 -6.28 10.91
CA GLY A 296 -1.96 -5.82 9.58
C GLY A 296 -1.04 -6.80 8.83
N PRO A 297 -0.61 -6.45 7.62
CA PRO A 297 0.25 -7.31 6.82
C PRO A 297 1.62 -7.54 7.49
N VAL A 298 2.18 -8.73 7.26
CA VAL A 298 3.58 -9.02 7.57
C VAL A 298 4.45 -8.36 6.52
N VAL A 299 5.45 -7.61 6.95
CA VAL A 299 6.47 -7.03 6.07
C VAL A 299 7.71 -7.89 6.11
N THR A 300 8.17 -8.30 4.94
CA THR A 300 9.46 -8.98 4.77
C THR A 300 10.38 -8.13 3.93
N ILE A 301 11.66 -8.19 4.21
CA ILE A 301 12.71 -7.42 3.54
C ILE A 301 13.86 -8.34 3.14
N ARG A 302 14.57 -7.96 2.07
CA ARG A 302 15.84 -8.55 1.69
C ARG A 302 16.81 -7.45 1.27
N ASP A 303 17.98 -7.45 1.88
CA ASP A 303 19.09 -6.60 1.47
C ASP A 303 19.59 -6.97 0.05
N VAL A 304 19.94 -5.96 -0.72
CA VAL A 304 20.47 -6.10 -2.08
C VAL A 304 21.92 -5.59 -2.14
N MET A 305 22.26 -4.56 -1.38
CA MET A 305 23.55 -3.88 -1.44
C MET A 305 24.55 -4.30 -0.34
N ASN A 306 24.18 -5.26 0.52
CA ASN A 306 24.96 -5.64 1.72
C ASN A 306 25.18 -4.44 2.66
N GLY A 307 24.17 -3.58 2.79
CA GLY A 307 24.16 -2.44 3.69
C GLY A 307 23.84 -2.80 5.14
N PRO A 308 23.92 -1.84 6.07
CA PRO A 308 23.56 -2.05 7.47
C PRO A 308 22.06 -2.29 7.62
N MET A 309 21.67 -3.57 7.71
CA MET A 309 20.26 -4.00 7.78
C MET A 309 19.64 -3.89 9.20
N GLU A 310 20.41 -3.66 10.24
CA GLU A 310 19.93 -3.69 11.63
C GLU A 310 18.72 -2.77 11.87
N LYS A 311 18.78 -1.53 11.38
CA LYS A 311 17.66 -0.59 11.47
C LYS A 311 16.47 -1.01 10.61
N LEU A 312 16.73 -1.55 9.44
CA LEU A 312 15.69 -2.01 8.50
C LEU A 312 14.97 -3.27 9.03
N GLN A 313 15.63 -4.10 9.81
CA GLN A 313 15.05 -5.28 10.46
C GLN A 313 14.27 -4.95 11.73
N ASN A 314 14.49 -3.77 12.33
CA ASN A 314 13.74 -3.33 13.50
C ASN A 314 12.46 -2.60 13.06
N PHE A 315 11.33 -3.29 13.03
CA PHE A 315 10.06 -2.71 12.60
C PHE A 315 9.57 -1.56 13.49
N ARG A 316 10.15 -1.35 14.67
CA ARG A 316 9.87 -0.17 15.51
C ARG A 316 10.41 1.13 14.89
N GLU A 317 11.43 1.01 14.02
CA GLU A 317 11.96 2.14 13.25
C GLU A 317 11.11 2.49 12.02
N TRP A 318 10.06 1.70 11.73
CA TRP A 318 9.20 1.89 10.58
C TRP A 318 7.88 2.56 10.95
N SER A 319 7.44 3.45 10.08
CA SER A 319 6.12 4.08 10.14
C SER A 319 5.40 3.98 8.80
N PRO A 320 5.15 2.77 8.27
CA PRO A 320 4.39 2.62 7.06
C PRO A 320 2.91 2.92 7.33
N SER A 321 2.26 3.50 6.34
CA SER A 321 0.81 3.69 6.36
C SER A 321 0.07 2.43 5.88
N LEU A 322 -1.23 2.37 6.11
CA LEU A 322 -2.07 1.36 5.45
C LEU A 322 -2.09 1.59 3.93
N GLY A 323 -1.96 2.85 3.47
CA GLY A 323 -1.85 3.19 2.07
C GLY A 323 -0.60 2.64 1.40
N ASP A 324 0.52 2.57 2.11
CA ASP A 324 1.77 2.00 1.59
C ASP A 324 1.68 0.49 1.35
N LEU A 325 0.90 -0.23 2.15
CA LEU A 325 0.95 -1.69 2.21
C LEU A 325 -0.26 -2.40 1.59
N GLU A 326 -1.31 -1.69 1.19
CA GLU A 326 -2.48 -2.28 0.53
C GLU A 326 -2.43 -2.16 -1.01
N LEU A 327 -3.29 -2.91 -1.72
CA LEU A 327 -3.45 -2.95 -3.19
C LEU A 327 -2.29 -3.58 -3.98
N PHE A 328 -1.25 -4.04 -3.37
CA PHE A 328 -0.09 -4.53 -4.11
C PHE A 328 0.17 -6.01 -3.85
#